data_be239a0b5f79e16ac158958da05ce676
#
_entry.id   be239a0b5f79e16ac158958da05ce676
#
_cell.length_a   1.000
_cell.length_b   1.000
_cell.length_c   1.000
_cell.angle_alpha   90.00
_cell.angle_beta   90.00
_cell.angle_gamma   90.00
#
_symmetry.space_group_name_H-M   'P 1'
#
loop_
_entity.id
_entity.type
_entity.pdbx_description
1 polymer ?
#
loop_
_entity_poly.entity_id
_entity_poly.type
_entity_poly.pdbx_seq_one_letter_code
_entity_poly.pdbx_strand_id
1 'polypeptide(L)'
;MPNFDISSAIFNDHLRMFETTDPVHADLFNAAFGQLIQNDVALKNAASIFAKSKNEQALFLLNLRRTRKRYGVHFNAFNTSPASTGTRLLDAVGKEAKPSTNTVRGVNDFEGESVFYGLEVNGYVEESGEFTVEYIKGIDNEFSRETKDVYILFLTQYIEMKIDSNGESIILSDERYPGTYPEGAAIRTDGTVRPFVAIAKYMAWDDESGIAHSHTGKAVNYNQSHNGMITRFRKKGTQYCGATAQDKAHLDNLFLVAFATRNTQSVMQGCTQYWFQYKATVLENDVERIIISKSQASNFLVGSYVSIGNATSLSGSNPNIDRGHSGMHAKANRVKITKIEDYDGSNSAIYVDNGGKKFSTSNTMIGDVVSPTYISSMPWETGSCDNVLGSCGSPTSNTSGKEPYILFGVEMFLGFWEVISNVILSISNKAMTPHICYDCTKIATSVTGDYIAVGYHVANTSETYKYISELGFDPENPSVRHGVAVNATSSNGYADGQFTNDLDTVGDGTREWLSCGSLHDGAHAGRFYAHLDHGLSDTGWACAARLSASGRCAQKATA
;
A
#
# COMPACT_ATOMS: atom_id res chain seq x y z
N MET A 1 -38.01 -28.39 21.38
CA MET A 1 -36.67 -29.01 21.49
C MET A 1 -36.25 -28.84 22.94
N PRO A 2 -35.78 -29.85 23.67
CA PRO A 2 -35.27 -29.66 25.00
C PRO A 2 -34.02 -28.79 24.97
N ASN A 3 -33.96 -27.75 25.80
CA ASN A 3 -32.77 -26.92 25.99
C ASN A 3 -31.73 -27.79 26.73
N PHE A 4 -30.55 -27.96 26.10
CA PHE A 4 -29.40 -28.54 26.82
C PHE A 4 -28.86 -27.45 27.75
N ASP A 5 -28.81 -27.79 29.06
CA ASP A 5 -28.11 -26.96 30.04
C ASP A 5 -26.60 -27.18 29.89
N ILE A 6 -25.91 -26.20 29.36
CA ILE A 6 -24.46 -26.21 29.14
C ILE A 6 -23.67 -25.71 30.36
N SER A 7 -24.35 -25.29 31.46
CA SER A 7 -23.70 -24.72 32.64
C SER A 7 -22.84 -25.74 33.41
N SER A 8 -22.98 -27.02 33.11
CA SER A 8 -22.23 -28.13 33.74
C SER A 8 -21.60 -29.10 32.72
N ALA A 9 -21.28 -28.61 31.50
CA ALA A 9 -20.63 -29.46 30.50
C ALA A 9 -19.27 -29.94 30.97
N ILE A 10 -19.19 -31.21 31.41
CA ILE A 10 -17.95 -31.90 31.67
C ILE A 10 -17.44 -32.44 30.35
N PHE A 11 -16.25 -31.97 29.91
CA PHE A 11 -15.57 -32.55 28.77
C PHE A 11 -15.20 -33.98 29.06
N ASN A 12 -15.83 -34.92 28.36
CA ASN A 12 -15.50 -36.34 28.45
C ASN A 12 -14.63 -36.68 27.23
N ASP A 13 -13.34 -36.87 27.48
CA ASP A 13 -12.32 -37.23 26.47
C ASP A 13 -12.33 -38.74 26.15
N HIS A 14 -13.23 -39.53 26.77
CA HIS A 14 -13.40 -40.95 26.51
C HIS A 14 -14.86 -41.29 26.18
N LEU A 15 -15.22 -41.28 24.91
CA LEU A 15 -16.46 -41.87 24.43
C LEU A 15 -16.21 -43.35 24.08
N ARG A 16 -17.07 -44.23 24.66
CA ARG A 16 -17.08 -45.65 24.27
C ARG A 16 -17.44 -45.77 22.80
N MET A 17 -16.56 -46.36 22.00
CA MET A 17 -16.91 -46.73 20.62
C MET A 17 -17.90 -47.91 20.63
N PHE A 18 -18.87 -47.85 19.74
CA PHE A 18 -19.77 -48.97 19.49
C PHE A 18 -18.96 -50.15 18.92
N GLU A 19 -19.22 -51.36 19.36
CA GLU A 19 -18.56 -52.56 18.85
C GLU A 19 -19.24 -53.06 17.57
N THR A 20 -18.52 -53.81 16.74
CA THR A 20 -19.02 -54.34 15.47
C THR A 20 -20.18 -55.34 15.64
N THR A 21 -20.46 -55.77 16.86
CA THR A 21 -21.60 -56.64 17.25
C THR A 21 -22.87 -55.83 17.52
N ASP A 22 -22.82 -54.50 17.57
CA ASP A 22 -23.99 -53.66 17.78
C ASP A 22 -24.81 -53.58 16.44
N PRO A 23 -26.15 -53.59 16.50
CA PRO A 23 -26.95 -53.69 15.26
C PRO A 23 -26.77 -52.46 14.35
N VAL A 24 -26.72 -52.77 13.08
CA VAL A 24 -26.77 -51.92 11.86
C VAL A 24 -26.47 -50.44 12.10
N HIS A 25 -25.27 -49.98 11.68
CA HIS A 25 -24.80 -48.59 11.65
C HIS A 25 -23.78 -48.17 12.74
N ALA A 26 -23.15 -49.08 13.43
CA ALA A 26 -22.08 -48.77 14.41
C ALA A 26 -21.00 -47.85 13.83
N ASP A 27 -20.60 -48.06 12.57
CA ASP A 27 -19.59 -47.24 11.88
C ASP A 27 -20.05 -45.80 11.64
N LEU A 28 -21.33 -45.59 11.31
CA LEU A 28 -21.89 -44.25 11.15
C LEU A 28 -22.00 -43.51 12.48
N PHE A 29 -22.39 -44.19 13.55
CA PHE A 29 -22.43 -43.62 14.90
C PHE A 29 -21.02 -43.32 15.40
N ASN A 30 -20.06 -44.22 15.25
CA ASN A 30 -18.68 -44.01 15.62
C ASN A 30 -18.02 -42.84 14.84
N ALA A 31 -18.33 -42.73 13.54
CA ALA A 31 -17.86 -41.59 12.72
C ALA A 31 -18.47 -40.27 13.22
N ALA A 32 -19.78 -40.22 13.51
CA ALA A 32 -20.44 -39.04 14.05
C ALA A 32 -19.92 -38.63 15.42
N PHE A 33 -19.74 -39.59 16.32
CA PHE A 33 -19.14 -39.32 17.64
C PHE A 33 -17.66 -38.93 17.55
N GLY A 34 -16.89 -39.54 16.64
CA GLY A 34 -15.52 -39.12 16.36
C GLY A 34 -15.44 -37.67 15.89
N GLN A 35 -16.36 -37.26 15.02
CA GLN A 35 -16.45 -35.87 14.56
C GLN A 35 -16.86 -34.92 15.70
N LEU A 36 -17.79 -35.30 16.57
CA LEU A 36 -18.17 -34.50 17.75
C LEU A 36 -17.00 -34.31 18.71
N ILE A 37 -16.25 -35.36 19.01
CA ILE A 37 -15.04 -35.28 19.87
C ILE A 37 -14.00 -34.34 19.21
N GLN A 38 -13.76 -34.46 17.90
CA GLN A 38 -12.82 -33.57 17.19
C GLN A 38 -13.28 -32.13 17.26
N ASN A 39 -14.58 -31.85 17.12
CA ASN A 39 -15.13 -30.52 17.27
C ASN A 39 -14.98 -29.98 18.70
N ASP A 40 -15.22 -30.79 19.73
CA ASP A 40 -15.04 -30.40 21.13
C ASP A 40 -13.58 -30.10 21.46
N VAL A 41 -12.64 -30.91 20.96
CA VAL A 41 -11.20 -30.66 21.12
C VAL A 41 -10.80 -29.38 20.40
N ALA A 42 -11.33 -29.14 19.21
CA ALA A 42 -11.09 -27.90 18.46
C ALA A 42 -11.64 -26.68 19.21
N LEU A 43 -12.86 -26.76 19.77
CA LEU A 43 -13.48 -25.70 20.57
C LEU A 43 -12.69 -25.45 21.87
N LYS A 44 -12.26 -26.48 22.58
CA LYS A 44 -11.42 -26.38 23.79
C LYS A 44 -10.08 -25.72 23.47
N ASN A 45 -9.45 -26.09 22.36
CA ASN A 45 -8.21 -25.48 21.92
C ASN A 45 -8.43 -24.01 21.54
N ALA A 46 -9.48 -23.69 20.80
CA ALA A 46 -9.85 -22.32 20.47
C ALA A 46 -10.10 -21.49 21.75
N ALA A 47 -10.91 -21.98 22.69
CA ALA A 47 -11.17 -21.32 23.98
C ALA A 47 -9.87 -21.07 24.77
N SER A 48 -8.96 -22.06 24.79
CA SER A 48 -7.66 -21.91 25.44
C SER A 48 -6.78 -20.83 24.78
N ILE A 49 -6.88 -20.66 23.47
CA ILE A 49 -6.14 -19.63 22.73
C ILE A 49 -6.74 -18.25 22.96
N PHE A 50 -8.06 -18.13 23.03
CA PHE A 50 -8.72 -16.85 23.35
C PHE A 50 -8.47 -16.38 24.80
N ALA A 51 -7.96 -17.25 25.68
CA ALA A 51 -7.47 -16.88 27.01
C ALA A 51 -6.03 -16.34 27.01
N LYS A 52 -5.32 -16.41 25.87
CA LYS A 52 -3.94 -15.95 25.70
C LYS A 52 -3.86 -14.48 25.26
N SER A 53 -2.64 -14.00 25.03
CA SER A 53 -2.39 -12.67 24.51
C SER A 53 -3.02 -12.46 23.12
N LYS A 54 -3.30 -11.21 22.76
CA LYS A 54 -3.84 -10.87 21.44
C LYS A 54 -2.90 -11.25 20.29
N ASN A 55 -1.59 -11.20 20.50
CA ASN A 55 -0.61 -11.66 19.51
C ASN A 55 -0.74 -13.18 19.26
N GLU A 56 -0.95 -13.99 20.31
CA GLU A 56 -1.15 -15.44 20.16
C GLU A 56 -2.49 -15.76 19.48
N GLN A 57 -3.55 -14.98 19.77
CA GLN A 57 -4.84 -15.10 19.09
C GLN A 57 -4.72 -14.77 17.60
N ALA A 58 -4.07 -13.65 17.25
CA ALA A 58 -3.81 -13.26 15.87
C ALA A 58 -2.98 -14.32 15.12
N LEU A 59 -1.90 -14.80 15.73
CA LEU A 59 -1.06 -15.84 15.15
C LEU A 59 -1.83 -17.16 14.94
N PHE A 60 -2.72 -17.52 15.86
CA PHE A 60 -3.59 -18.69 15.66
C PHE A 60 -4.49 -18.53 14.44
N LEU A 61 -5.14 -17.37 14.27
CA LEU A 61 -6.01 -17.10 13.11
C LEU A 61 -5.22 -17.12 11.78
N LEU A 62 -4.02 -16.55 11.77
CA LEU A 62 -3.11 -16.62 10.62
C LEU A 62 -2.70 -18.07 10.33
N ASN A 63 -2.38 -18.85 11.35
CA ASN A 63 -1.98 -20.26 11.18
C ASN A 63 -3.11 -21.15 10.64
N LEU A 64 -4.39 -20.82 10.88
CA LEU A 64 -5.51 -21.51 10.23
C LEU A 64 -5.51 -21.35 8.70
N ARG A 65 -4.78 -20.37 8.18
CA ARG A 65 -4.64 -20.10 6.75
C ARG A 65 -3.36 -20.69 6.14
N ARG A 66 -2.51 -21.31 6.94
CA ARG A 66 -1.30 -22.00 6.44
C ARG A 66 -1.69 -23.13 5.50
N THR A 67 -1.04 -23.16 4.37
CA THR A 67 -1.26 -24.20 3.36
C THR A 67 -0.04 -25.08 3.16
N ARG A 68 1.15 -24.63 3.59
CA ARG A 68 2.45 -25.25 3.33
C ARG A 68 2.71 -25.45 1.83
N LYS A 69 2.11 -24.58 1.02
CA LYS A 69 2.24 -24.57 -0.43
C LYS A 69 3.30 -23.54 -0.86
N ARG A 70 3.76 -23.71 -2.09
CA ARG A 70 4.74 -22.83 -2.73
C ARG A 70 4.10 -22.19 -3.96
N TYR A 71 3.91 -20.88 -3.91
CA TYR A 71 3.27 -20.12 -4.99
C TYR A 71 4.33 -19.35 -5.75
N GLY A 72 4.44 -19.56 -7.05
CA GLY A 72 5.48 -18.91 -7.84
C GLY A 72 5.01 -18.29 -9.14
N VAL A 73 5.88 -17.44 -9.69
CA VAL A 73 5.79 -16.85 -11.01
C VAL A 73 7.18 -16.80 -11.65
N HIS A 74 7.25 -17.03 -12.95
CA HIS A 74 8.44 -16.82 -13.77
C HIS A 74 8.15 -15.78 -14.85
N PHE A 75 9.04 -14.82 -15.00
CA PHE A 75 9.06 -13.84 -16.08
C PHE A 75 10.30 -14.07 -16.93
N ASN A 76 10.11 -14.25 -18.23
CA ASN A 76 11.23 -14.42 -19.15
C ASN A 76 12.13 -13.17 -19.16
N ALA A 77 13.40 -13.36 -19.49
CA ALA A 77 14.34 -12.26 -19.66
C ALA A 77 13.84 -11.28 -20.73
N PHE A 78 13.98 -9.98 -20.47
CA PHE A 78 13.42 -8.91 -21.30
C PHE A 78 13.89 -8.97 -22.76
N ASN A 79 15.14 -9.34 -23.00
CA ASN A 79 15.72 -9.50 -24.34
C ASN A 79 15.12 -10.66 -25.15
N THR A 80 14.49 -11.63 -24.49
CA THR A 80 13.87 -12.81 -25.13
C THR A 80 12.36 -12.69 -25.23
N SER A 81 11.74 -12.03 -24.27
CA SER A 81 10.28 -11.81 -24.24
C SER A 81 10.00 -10.53 -23.46
N PRO A 82 9.82 -9.39 -24.14
CA PRO A 82 9.55 -8.11 -23.48
C PRO A 82 8.15 -8.03 -22.81
N ALA A 83 7.33 -9.07 -22.92
CA ALA A 83 6.02 -9.09 -22.30
C ALA A 83 6.08 -8.90 -20.78
N SER A 84 5.08 -8.19 -20.25
CA SER A 84 4.91 -8.01 -18.80
C SER A 84 4.34 -9.25 -18.10
N THR A 85 3.69 -10.16 -18.84
CA THR A 85 3.01 -11.35 -18.32
C THR A 85 4.00 -12.44 -17.93
N GLY A 86 3.84 -12.98 -16.72
CA GLY A 86 4.59 -14.12 -16.21
C GLY A 86 3.83 -15.44 -16.34
N THR A 87 4.57 -16.52 -16.19
CA THR A 87 4.04 -17.89 -16.12
C THR A 87 3.96 -18.32 -14.67
N ARG A 88 2.79 -18.76 -14.21
CA ARG A 88 2.60 -19.28 -12.85
C ARG A 88 3.33 -20.59 -12.65
N LEU A 89 3.91 -20.77 -11.46
CA LEU A 89 4.70 -21.94 -11.09
C LEU A 89 4.09 -22.62 -9.86
N LEU A 90 4.34 -23.92 -9.72
CA LEU A 90 3.99 -24.70 -8.53
C LEU A 90 2.47 -24.59 -8.19
N ASP A 91 2.14 -24.33 -6.93
CA ASP A 91 0.75 -24.25 -6.45
C ASP A 91 0.00 -23.00 -6.94
N ALA A 92 0.68 -22.08 -7.63
CA ALA A 92 0.01 -20.97 -8.30
C ALA A 92 -0.59 -21.36 -9.67
N VAL A 93 -0.18 -22.51 -10.26
CA VAL A 93 -0.70 -22.97 -11.56
C VAL A 93 -2.21 -23.20 -11.44
N GLY A 94 -2.97 -22.68 -12.42
CA GLY A 94 -4.42 -22.78 -12.47
C GLY A 94 -5.18 -21.79 -11.58
N LYS A 95 -4.51 -21.03 -10.73
CA LYS A 95 -5.15 -19.98 -9.90
C LYS A 95 -5.38 -18.70 -10.70
N GLU A 96 -6.44 -17.98 -10.34
CA GLU A 96 -6.82 -16.70 -10.93
C GLU A 96 -6.82 -15.59 -9.86
N ALA A 97 -6.44 -14.36 -10.25
CA ALA A 97 -6.62 -13.17 -9.43
C ALA A 97 -7.16 -12.03 -10.31
N LYS A 98 -8.40 -11.63 -10.04
CA LYS A 98 -9.07 -10.48 -10.64
C LYS A 98 -9.57 -9.58 -9.51
N PRO A 99 -9.27 -8.28 -9.54
CA PRO A 99 -9.65 -7.37 -8.49
C PRO A 99 -11.17 -7.12 -8.46
N SER A 100 -11.68 -6.78 -7.28
CA SER A 100 -13.07 -6.45 -7.00
C SER A 100 -13.36 -4.95 -7.16
N THR A 101 -14.65 -4.58 -7.03
CA THR A 101 -15.10 -3.21 -6.78
C THR A 101 -16.05 -3.20 -5.58
N ASN A 102 -16.64 -2.04 -5.24
CA ASN A 102 -17.66 -1.95 -4.20
C ASN A 102 -18.95 -2.72 -4.56
N THR A 103 -19.18 -3.03 -5.83
CA THR A 103 -20.41 -3.65 -6.33
C THR A 103 -20.21 -4.98 -7.02
N VAL A 104 -19.00 -5.25 -7.50
CA VAL A 104 -18.68 -6.49 -8.21
C VAL A 104 -17.54 -7.19 -7.51
N ARG A 105 -17.77 -8.43 -7.04
CA ARG A 105 -16.71 -9.27 -6.48
C ARG A 105 -15.93 -9.93 -7.62
N GLY A 106 -14.63 -9.68 -7.66
CA GLY A 106 -13.70 -10.37 -8.55
C GLY A 106 -13.38 -11.78 -8.08
N VAL A 107 -12.75 -12.56 -8.94
CA VAL A 107 -12.22 -13.89 -8.58
C VAL A 107 -10.81 -13.71 -8.06
N ASN A 108 -10.52 -14.19 -6.83
CA ASN A 108 -9.17 -14.19 -6.28
C ASN A 108 -8.91 -15.48 -5.50
N ASP A 109 -8.32 -16.46 -6.18
CA ASP A 109 -8.01 -17.77 -5.61
C ASP A 109 -6.88 -17.75 -4.57
N PHE A 110 -6.21 -16.61 -4.41
CA PHE A 110 -5.22 -16.38 -3.36
C PHE A 110 -5.84 -15.77 -2.10
N GLU A 111 -7.03 -15.16 -2.22
CA GLU A 111 -7.69 -14.52 -1.10
C GLU A 111 -8.00 -15.54 0.01
N GLY A 112 -7.51 -15.28 1.20
CA GLY A 112 -7.71 -16.16 2.35
C GLY A 112 -6.72 -17.32 2.46
N GLU A 113 -5.72 -17.43 1.59
CA GLU A 113 -4.71 -18.49 1.62
C GLU A 113 -3.32 -17.98 2.06
N SER A 114 -2.67 -18.71 2.99
CA SER A 114 -1.25 -18.61 3.28
C SER A 114 -0.76 -17.17 3.48
N VAL A 115 0.36 -16.79 2.87
CA VAL A 115 0.97 -15.46 2.93
C VAL A 115 0.12 -14.35 2.27
N PHE A 116 -0.92 -14.71 1.52
CA PHE A 116 -1.84 -13.76 0.87
C PHE A 116 -3.00 -13.34 1.77
N TYR A 117 -3.21 -14.03 2.89
CA TYR A 117 -4.26 -13.68 3.84
C TYR A 117 -3.82 -12.54 4.74
N GLY A 118 -4.51 -11.41 4.67
CA GLY A 118 -4.33 -10.27 5.54
C GLY A 118 -5.34 -10.25 6.69
N LEU A 119 -4.87 -10.30 7.94
CA LEU A 119 -5.69 -10.15 9.15
C LEU A 119 -5.69 -8.69 9.59
N GLU A 120 -6.85 -8.04 9.58
CA GLU A 120 -6.99 -6.64 9.98
C GLU A 120 -7.07 -6.48 11.50
N VAL A 121 -6.17 -5.67 12.07
CA VAL A 121 -6.04 -5.48 13.52
C VAL A 121 -5.81 -4.01 13.88
N ASN A 122 -6.11 -3.64 15.14
CA ASN A 122 -5.49 -2.49 15.77
C ASN A 122 -4.24 -2.93 16.54
N GLY A 123 -3.24 -2.08 16.60
CA GLY A 123 -2.01 -2.39 17.33
C GLY A 123 -0.96 -1.29 17.25
N TYR A 124 0.17 -1.54 17.83
CA TYR A 124 1.29 -0.61 17.90
C TYR A 124 2.63 -1.34 17.94
N VAL A 125 3.71 -0.58 17.75
CA VAL A 125 5.09 -1.10 17.81
C VAL A 125 5.69 -0.75 19.16
N GLU A 126 6.18 -1.76 19.86
CA GLU A 126 6.92 -1.61 21.12
C GLU A 126 8.31 -0.97 20.87
N GLU A 127 8.92 -0.40 21.90
CA GLU A 127 10.30 0.13 21.81
C GLU A 127 11.32 -0.93 21.36
N SER A 128 11.05 -2.20 21.67
CA SER A 128 11.84 -3.35 21.20
C SER A 128 11.80 -3.55 19.68
N GLY A 129 10.78 -2.97 18.99
CA GLY A 129 10.46 -3.20 17.60
C GLY A 129 9.50 -4.37 17.37
N GLU A 130 8.98 -5.00 18.43
CA GLU A 130 7.92 -6.00 18.31
C GLU A 130 6.57 -5.33 18.13
N PHE A 131 5.71 -5.97 17.33
CA PHE A 131 4.35 -5.50 17.12
C PHE A 131 3.40 -6.13 18.14
N THR A 132 2.62 -5.29 18.82
CA THR A 132 1.58 -5.70 19.77
C THR A 132 0.21 -5.47 19.18
N VAL A 133 -0.58 -6.55 19.07
CA VAL A 133 -1.99 -6.52 18.68
C VAL A 133 -2.82 -6.09 19.90
N GLU A 134 -3.68 -5.09 19.70
CA GLU A 134 -4.65 -4.65 20.70
C GLU A 134 -6.02 -5.28 20.48
N TYR A 135 -6.54 -5.17 19.23
CA TYR A 135 -7.87 -5.64 18.85
C TYR A 135 -7.86 -6.26 17.47
N ILE A 136 -8.64 -7.32 17.28
CA ILE A 136 -8.77 -8.07 16.03
C ILE A 136 -10.16 -7.81 15.43
N LYS A 137 -10.21 -7.39 14.19
CA LYS A 137 -11.46 -7.13 13.46
C LYS A 137 -12.34 -8.38 13.41
N GLY A 138 -13.61 -8.21 13.77
CA GLY A 138 -14.62 -9.29 13.78
C GLY A 138 -14.53 -10.22 14.99
N ILE A 139 -13.57 -9.99 15.90
CA ILE A 139 -13.41 -10.69 17.18
C ILE A 139 -13.70 -9.73 18.34
N ASP A 140 -13.04 -8.56 18.34
CA ASP A 140 -13.12 -7.59 19.42
C ASP A 140 -14.05 -6.44 19.05
N ASN A 141 -14.98 -6.10 19.93
CA ASN A 141 -15.94 -5.01 19.76
C ASN A 141 -15.27 -3.62 19.81
N GLU A 142 -14.11 -3.53 20.44
CA GLU A 142 -13.30 -2.34 20.59
C GLU A 142 -12.44 -2.03 19.33
N PHE A 143 -12.43 -2.93 18.35
CA PHE A 143 -11.75 -2.68 17.09
C PHE A 143 -12.34 -1.43 16.42
N SER A 144 -11.48 -0.49 16.02
CA SER A 144 -11.90 0.74 15.34
C SER A 144 -10.92 1.13 14.25
N ARG A 145 -11.44 1.43 13.06
CA ARG A 145 -10.64 2.03 11.97
C ARG A 145 -10.48 3.54 12.14
N GLU A 146 -11.33 4.19 12.92
CA GLU A 146 -11.42 5.66 13.02
C GLU A 146 -10.56 6.23 14.14
N THR A 147 -10.38 5.47 15.23
CA THR A 147 -9.79 5.96 16.48
C THR A 147 -8.54 5.22 16.91
N LYS A 148 -8.17 4.15 16.21
CA LYS A 148 -7.00 3.31 16.52
C LYS A 148 -6.19 3.03 15.26
N ASP A 149 -4.88 2.90 15.39
CA ASP A 149 -4.02 2.55 14.27
C ASP A 149 -4.36 1.17 13.71
N VAL A 150 -4.58 1.12 12.39
CA VAL A 150 -4.98 -0.10 11.69
C VAL A 150 -3.81 -0.67 10.92
N TYR A 151 -3.58 -1.96 11.14
CA TYR A 151 -2.56 -2.74 10.44
C TYR A 151 -3.17 -3.99 9.83
N ILE A 152 -2.52 -4.48 8.79
CA ILE A 152 -2.81 -5.80 8.21
C ILE A 152 -1.63 -6.70 8.56
N LEU A 153 -1.94 -7.81 9.25
CA LEU A 153 -0.95 -8.83 9.57
C LEU A 153 -0.93 -9.90 8.49
N PHE A 154 0.27 -10.30 8.09
CA PHE A 154 0.51 -11.39 7.16
C PHE A 154 1.44 -12.42 7.77
N LEU A 155 1.26 -13.70 7.45
CA LEU A 155 2.28 -14.71 7.73
C LEU A 155 3.60 -14.29 7.06
N THR A 156 4.72 -14.52 7.74
CA THR A 156 6.05 -14.28 7.20
C THR A 156 6.23 -15.00 5.88
N GLN A 157 6.66 -14.28 4.85
CA GLN A 157 7.03 -14.85 3.57
C GLN A 157 8.42 -15.49 3.65
N TYR A 158 8.52 -16.75 3.23
CA TYR A 158 9.79 -17.38 2.87
C TYR A 158 9.93 -17.33 1.34
N ILE A 159 10.96 -16.67 0.86
CA ILE A 159 11.13 -16.26 -0.52
C ILE A 159 12.26 -17.04 -1.15
N GLU A 160 12.02 -17.62 -2.34
CA GLU A 160 13.06 -18.03 -3.26
C GLU A 160 13.01 -17.08 -4.46
N MET A 161 14.06 -16.31 -4.68
CA MET A 161 14.20 -15.43 -5.84
C MET A 161 15.43 -15.87 -6.65
N LYS A 162 15.22 -16.04 -7.94
CA LYS A 162 16.26 -16.39 -8.88
C LYS A 162 16.19 -15.47 -10.09
N ILE A 163 17.31 -14.83 -10.39
CA ILE A 163 17.48 -13.99 -11.58
C ILE A 163 18.69 -14.55 -12.36
N ASP A 164 18.48 -14.95 -13.60
CA ASP A 164 19.51 -15.46 -14.49
C ASP A 164 19.22 -15.08 -15.96
N SER A 165 19.98 -15.65 -16.89
CA SER A 165 19.80 -15.39 -18.33
C SER A 165 18.44 -15.82 -18.89
N ASN A 166 17.67 -16.65 -18.17
CA ASN A 166 16.32 -17.08 -18.57
C ASN A 166 15.24 -16.11 -18.07
N GLY A 167 15.56 -15.29 -17.07
CA GLY A 167 14.66 -14.31 -16.51
C GLY A 167 14.63 -14.32 -14.99
N GLU A 168 13.48 -13.97 -14.43
CA GLU A 168 13.24 -13.80 -13.00
C GLU A 168 12.18 -14.79 -12.51
N SER A 169 12.45 -15.52 -11.44
CA SER A 169 11.47 -16.35 -10.75
C SER A 169 11.35 -15.91 -9.30
N ILE A 170 10.10 -15.81 -8.83
CA ILE A 170 9.76 -15.50 -7.44
C ILE A 170 8.83 -16.59 -6.93
N ILE A 171 9.19 -17.22 -5.81
CA ILE A 171 8.38 -18.23 -5.14
C ILE A 171 8.18 -17.80 -3.69
N LEU A 172 6.93 -17.81 -3.22
CA LEU A 172 6.54 -17.49 -1.85
C LEU A 172 5.98 -18.73 -1.15
N SER A 173 6.28 -18.86 0.14
CA SER A 173 5.68 -19.87 1.01
C SER A 173 5.52 -19.34 2.43
N ASP A 174 4.65 -19.98 3.23
CA ASP A 174 4.47 -19.72 4.67
C ASP A 174 5.36 -20.62 5.54
N GLU A 175 6.24 -21.40 4.93
CA GLU A 175 7.16 -22.32 5.57
C GLU A 175 8.54 -22.26 4.90
N ARG A 176 9.60 -22.48 5.67
CA ARG A 176 10.97 -22.48 5.17
C ARG A 176 11.23 -23.75 4.35
N TYR A 177 11.65 -23.59 3.12
CA TYR A 177 12.15 -24.66 2.23
C TYR A 177 13.64 -24.44 1.93
N PRO A 178 14.36 -25.47 1.46
CA PRO A 178 15.73 -25.29 0.99
C PRO A 178 15.81 -24.23 -0.11
N GLY A 179 16.75 -23.30 0.01
CA GLY A 179 16.93 -22.19 -0.94
C GLY A 179 16.08 -20.95 -0.66
N THR A 180 15.14 -21.01 0.33
CA THR A 180 14.37 -19.83 0.72
C THR A 180 15.05 -19.04 1.84
N TYR A 181 14.78 -17.73 1.87
CA TYR A 181 15.14 -16.83 2.96
C TYR A 181 13.86 -16.13 3.49
N PRO A 182 13.80 -15.78 4.77
CA PRO A 182 12.69 -15.01 5.31
C PRO A 182 12.73 -13.58 4.76
N GLU A 183 11.56 -12.98 4.55
CA GLU A 183 11.47 -11.57 4.15
C GLU A 183 12.13 -10.63 5.17
N GLY A 184 12.70 -9.52 4.68
CA GLY A 184 13.45 -8.58 5.52
C GLY A 184 12.62 -7.95 6.65
N ALA A 185 11.31 -7.74 6.44
CA ALA A 185 10.40 -7.22 7.45
C ALA A 185 10.23 -8.15 8.68
N ALA A 186 10.47 -9.45 8.51
CA ALA A 186 10.34 -10.43 9.57
C ALA A 186 11.62 -10.67 10.38
N ILE A 187 12.77 -10.15 9.99
CA ILE A 187 14.04 -10.43 10.64
C ILE A 187 14.24 -9.43 11.79
N ARG A 188 14.21 -9.91 13.05
CA ARG A 188 14.47 -9.09 14.23
C ARG A 188 15.91 -8.59 14.28
N THR A 189 16.18 -7.57 15.08
CA THR A 189 17.53 -7.03 15.29
C THR A 189 18.54 -8.05 15.83
N ASP A 190 18.08 -9.11 16.49
CA ASP A 190 18.90 -10.24 16.96
C ASP A 190 19.06 -11.36 15.90
N GLY A 191 18.46 -11.18 14.72
CA GLY A 191 18.50 -12.12 13.61
C GLY A 191 17.45 -13.24 13.69
N THR A 192 16.64 -13.32 14.74
CA THR A 192 15.52 -14.28 14.80
C THR A 192 14.38 -13.83 13.88
N VAL A 193 13.49 -14.76 13.50
CA VAL A 193 12.43 -14.50 12.55
C VAL A 193 11.07 -14.37 13.24
N ARG A 194 10.35 -13.30 12.97
CA ARG A 194 8.97 -13.09 13.40
C ARG A 194 8.04 -14.05 12.65
N PRO A 195 6.99 -14.60 13.30
CA PRO A 195 6.03 -15.48 12.62
C PRO A 195 5.07 -14.75 11.69
N PHE A 196 4.94 -13.45 11.85
CA PHE A 196 4.12 -12.56 11.02
C PHE A 196 4.77 -11.18 10.90
N VAL A 197 4.36 -10.43 9.89
CA VAL A 197 4.69 -9.02 9.68
C VAL A 197 3.40 -8.18 9.75
N ALA A 198 3.55 -6.90 10.11
CA ALA A 198 2.44 -5.95 10.17
C ALA A 198 2.71 -4.79 9.19
N ILE A 199 1.72 -4.47 8.34
CA ILE A 199 1.80 -3.34 7.41
C ILE A 199 0.66 -2.38 7.73
N ALA A 200 0.95 -1.09 7.92
CA ALA A 200 -0.09 -0.10 8.15
C ALA A 200 -1.07 -0.06 6.97
N LYS A 201 -2.38 -0.17 7.28
CA LYS A 201 -3.41 -0.25 6.25
C LYS A 201 -3.52 1.04 5.45
N TYR A 202 -3.41 2.19 6.12
CA TYR A 202 -3.61 3.50 5.53
C TYR A 202 -2.32 4.32 5.51
N MET A 203 -2.25 5.29 4.60
CA MET A 203 -1.24 6.34 4.64
C MET A 203 -1.42 7.20 5.90
N ALA A 204 -0.33 7.75 6.42
CA ALA A 204 -0.36 8.44 7.70
C ALA A 204 -1.00 9.83 7.63
N TRP A 205 -1.82 10.14 8.62
CA TRP A 205 -2.28 11.49 8.95
C TRP A 205 -1.76 11.88 10.35
N ASP A 206 -1.69 13.16 10.64
CA ASP A 206 -1.23 13.64 11.94
C ASP A 206 -2.40 14.19 12.74
N ASP A 207 -2.47 13.83 14.02
CA ASP A 207 -3.41 14.42 14.96
C ASP A 207 -3.02 15.86 15.33
N GLU A 208 -3.80 16.49 16.21
CA GLU A 208 -3.56 17.88 16.68
C GLU A 208 -2.21 18.06 17.40
N SER A 209 -1.64 16.99 17.93
CA SER A 209 -0.32 16.97 18.56
C SER A 209 0.82 16.72 17.55
N GLY A 210 0.46 16.45 16.30
CA GLY A 210 1.38 16.11 15.21
C GLY A 210 1.93 14.69 15.32
N ILE A 211 1.18 13.77 15.94
CA ILE A 211 1.49 12.34 16.02
C ILE A 211 0.86 11.64 14.82
N ALA A 212 1.65 10.83 14.13
CA ALA A 212 1.21 10.12 12.94
C ALA A 212 0.38 8.88 13.27
N HIS A 213 -0.72 8.67 12.54
CA HIS A 213 -1.68 7.59 12.71
C HIS A 213 -2.08 6.94 11.38
N SER A 214 -2.52 5.68 11.44
CA SER A 214 -3.10 4.90 10.33
C SER A 214 -4.60 4.70 10.56
N HIS A 215 -5.42 5.73 10.26
CA HIS A 215 -6.88 5.73 10.46
C HIS A 215 -7.62 5.93 9.13
N THR A 216 -8.88 5.46 9.06
CA THR A 216 -9.81 5.72 7.95
C THR A 216 -10.40 7.12 8.00
N GLY A 217 -10.83 7.65 6.84
CA GLY A 217 -11.56 8.92 6.73
C GLY A 217 -10.69 10.14 7.08
N LYS A 218 -9.40 10.09 6.81
CA LYS A 218 -8.45 11.16 7.16
C LYS A 218 -7.72 11.70 5.94
N ALA A 219 -7.56 13.01 5.91
CA ALA A 219 -6.67 13.66 4.95
C ALA A 219 -5.21 13.31 5.28
N VAL A 220 -4.52 12.64 4.36
CA VAL A 220 -3.12 12.26 4.50
C VAL A 220 -2.26 13.51 4.71
N ASN A 221 -1.31 13.47 5.64
CA ASN A 221 -0.32 14.53 5.79
C ASN A 221 0.68 14.48 4.64
N TYR A 222 0.80 15.55 3.91
CA TYR A 222 1.61 15.69 2.70
C TYR A 222 2.63 16.82 2.84
N ASN A 223 3.35 17.11 1.77
CA ASN A 223 4.41 18.12 1.74
C ASN A 223 5.56 17.76 2.68
N GLN A 224 5.91 16.49 2.68
CA GLN A 224 6.95 15.92 3.53
C GLN A 224 8.19 15.58 2.69
N SER A 225 9.36 15.82 3.25
CA SER A 225 10.64 15.34 2.73
C SER A 225 11.10 14.11 3.51
N HIS A 226 12.06 13.36 2.98
CA HIS A 226 12.71 12.27 3.72
C HIS A 226 13.16 12.72 5.12
N ASN A 227 13.87 13.85 5.21
CA ASN A 227 14.37 14.39 6.47
C ASN A 227 13.23 14.82 7.42
N GLY A 228 12.18 15.43 6.90
CA GLY A 228 11.00 15.81 7.66
C GLY A 228 10.26 14.61 8.25
N MET A 229 10.17 13.51 7.50
CA MET A 229 9.52 12.27 7.94
C MET A 229 10.23 11.61 9.12
N ILE A 230 11.57 11.67 9.20
CA ILE A 230 12.32 11.16 10.36
C ILE A 230 11.82 11.82 11.64
N THR A 231 11.75 13.14 11.64
CA THR A 231 11.29 13.91 12.80
C THR A 231 9.81 13.66 13.11
N ARG A 232 8.99 13.61 12.08
CA ARG A 232 7.54 13.41 12.18
C ARG A 232 7.19 12.07 12.84
N PHE A 233 7.69 10.97 12.29
CA PHE A 233 7.35 9.64 12.80
C PHE A 233 7.92 9.36 14.18
N ARG A 234 9.11 9.90 14.49
CA ARG A 234 9.73 9.80 15.82
C ARG A 234 8.96 10.51 16.95
N LYS A 235 8.03 11.42 16.64
CA LYS A 235 7.10 11.95 17.65
C LYS A 235 6.19 10.88 18.25
N LYS A 236 5.86 9.82 17.48
CA LYS A 236 5.09 8.68 17.97
C LYS A 236 5.93 7.73 18.83
N GLY A 237 7.24 7.70 18.61
CA GLY A 237 8.24 6.89 19.28
C GLY A 237 9.44 6.65 18.37
N THR A 238 10.63 6.45 18.93
CA THR A 238 11.87 6.28 18.15
C THR A 238 11.87 5.02 17.30
N GLN A 239 11.01 4.03 17.62
CA GLN A 239 10.80 2.79 16.90
C GLN A 239 9.92 2.95 15.65
N TYR A 240 9.36 4.13 15.39
CA TYR A 240 8.54 4.41 14.22
C TYR A 240 9.31 5.15 13.12
N CYS A 241 9.02 4.77 11.88
CA CYS A 241 9.46 5.48 10.67
C CYS A 241 8.34 5.45 9.62
N GLY A 242 8.57 6.09 8.49
CA GLY A 242 7.74 5.92 7.30
C GLY A 242 7.95 4.55 6.64
N ALA A 243 7.22 4.30 5.55
CA ALA A 243 7.33 3.06 4.78
C ALA A 243 8.78 2.66 4.54
N THR A 244 9.08 1.36 4.67
CA THR A 244 10.40 0.80 4.43
C THR A 244 10.46 0.05 3.10
N ALA A 245 11.68 -0.17 2.59
CA ALA A 245 11.89 -1.03 1.43
C ALA A 245 11.37 -2.46 1.68
N GLN A 246 11.42 -2.93 2.93
CA GLN A 246 10.92 -4.24 3.33
C GLN A 246 9.39 -4.33 3.23
N ASP A 247 8.65 -3.31 3.73
CA ASP A 247 7.19 -3.23 3.60
C ASP A 247 6.76 -3.23 2.14
N LYS A 248 7.48 -2.43 1.32
CA LYS A 248 7.25 -2.37 -0.12
C LYS A 248 7.50 -3.72 -0.79
N ALA A 249 8.62 -4.37 -0.51
CA ALA A 249 8.99 -5.65 -1.11
C ALA A 249 7.98 -6.75 -0.76
N HIS A 250 7.44 -6.78 0.47
CA HIS A 250 6.36 -7.70 0.87
C HIS A 250 5.17 -7.60 -0.09
N LEU A 251 4.66 -6.39 -0.29
CA LEU A 251 3.49 -6.14 -1.15
C LEU A 251 3.81 -6.36 -2.65
N ASP A 252 5.02 -6.02 -3.09
CA ASP A 252 5.46 -6.26 -4.48
C ASP A 252 5.51 -7.75 -4.80
N ASN A 253 6.02 -8.57 -3.88
CA ASN A 253 6.05 -10.03 -4.02
C ASN A 253 4.64 -10.62 -4.11
N LEU A 254 3.72 -10.19 -3.23
CA LEU A 254 2.31 -10.62 -3.29
C LEU A 254 1.68 -10.27 -4.63
N PHE A 255 1.91 -9.05 -5.13
CA PHE A 255 1.39 -8.59 -6.41
C PHE A 255 1.90 -9.45 -7.57
N LEU A 256 3.23 -9.61 -7.68
CA LEU A 256 3.86 -10.36 -8.79
C LEU A 256 3.36 -11.80 -8.86
N VAL A 257 3.29 -12.48 -7.72
CA VAL A 257 2.86 -13.90 -7.69
C VAL A 257 1.36 -14.04 -7.93
N ALA A 258 0.53 -13.20 -7.28
CA ALA A 258 -0.92 -13.30 -7.39
C ALA A 258 -1.43 -12.91 -8.78
N PHE A 259 -0.92 -11.84 -9.37
CA PHE A 259 -1.40 -11.34 -10.65
C PHE A 259 -0.57 -11.84 -11.85
N ALA A 260 0.60 -12.42 -11.63
CA ALA A 260 1.51 -12.91 -12.66
C ALA A 260 1.77 -11.86 -13.77
N THR A 261 1.97 -10.61 -13.40
CA THR A 261 2.28 -9.51 -14.30
C THR A 261 3.21 -8.50 -13.64
N ARG A 262 4.12 -7.92 -14.44
CA ARG A 262 4.96 -6.78 -14.07
C ARG A 262 4.28 -5.43 -14.36
N ASN A 263 3.18 -5.43 -15.12
CA ASN A 263 2.40 -4.23 -15.45
C ASN A 263 1.28 -4.01 -14.41
N THR A 264 1.54 -3.17 -13.42
CA THR A 264 0.58 -2.84 -12.37
C THR A 264 -0.72 -2.29 -12.94
N GLN A 265 -0.64 -1.38 -13.92
CA GLN A 265 -1.79 -0.68 -14.47
C GLN A 265 -2.71 -1.56 -15.32
N SER A 266 -2.22 -2.71 -15.80
CA SER A 266 -3.08 -3.69 -16.50
C SER A 266 -4.09 -4.37 -15.57
N VAL A 267 -3.88 -4.27 -14.24
CA VAL A 267 -4.71 -4.91 -13.21
C VAL A 267 -5.38 -3.86 -12.32
N MET A 268 -4.59 -2.96 -11.73
CA MET A 268 -5.05 -1.90 -10.83
C MET A 268 -4.20 -0.64 -11.07
N GLN A 269 -4.82 0.39 -11.62
CA GLN A 269 -4.11 1.63 -11.96
C GLN A 269 -3.83 2.51 -10.73
N GLY A 270 -4.76 2.53 -9.79
CA GLY A 270 -4.70 3.50 -8.70
C GLY A 270 -5.05 4.93 -9.16
N CYS A 271 -4.91 5.89 -8.26
CA CYS A 271 -5.21 7.31 -8.54
C CYS A 271 -3.98 7.99 -9.17
N THR A 272 -3.65 7.65 -10.41
CA THR A 272 -2.43 8.08 -11.10
C THR A 272 -2.67 8.88 -12.39
N GLN A 273 -3.94 8.98 -12.84
CA GLN A 273 -4.38 9.74 -14.00
C GLN A 273 -5.53 10.69 -13.64
N TYR A 274 -5.44 11.30 -12.45
CA TYR A 274 -6.49 12.18 -11.93
C TYR A 274 -6.01 13.63 -11.80
N TRP A 275 -5.29 14.11 -12.82
CA TRP A 275 -4.69 15.44 -12.86
C TRP A 275 -5.57 16.42 -13.64
N PHE A 276 -6.68 16.85 -13.04
CA PHE A 276 -7.63 17.78 -13.66
C PHE A 276 -7.70 19.09 -12.87
N GLN A 277 -7.75 20.20 -13.62
CA GLN A 277 -7.88 21.53 -13.05
C GLN A 277 -8.60 22.42 -14.02
N TYR A 278 -9.73 22.97 -13.61
CA TYR A 278 -10.60 23.75 -14.47
C TYR A 278 -11.13 25.00 -13.78
N LYS A 279 -11.33 26.08 -14.54
CA LYS A 279 -11.91 27.33 -14.05
C LYS A 279 -13.43 27.28 -14.04
N ALA A 280 -14.04 27.99 -13.08
CA ALA A 280 -15.47 28.22 -13.07
C ALA A 280 -15.94 28.92 -14.37
N THR A 281 -17.06 28.43 -14.93
CA THR A 281 -17.72 29.03 -16.11
C THR A 281 -18.83 29.98 -15.71
N VAL A 282 -19.43 29.78 -14.53
CA VAL A 282 -20.45 30.65 -13.95
C VAL A 282 -19.98 31.09 -12.56
N LEU A 283 -20.14 32.36 -12.25
CA LEU A 283 -19.82 32.94 -10.94
C LEU A 283 -21.06 32.97 -10.08
N GLU A 284 -20.97 32.39 -8.88
CA GLU A 284 -22.06 32.32 -7.91
C GLU A 284 -21.59 32.80 -6.53
N ASN A 285 -22.51 33.30 -5.73
CA ASN A 285 -22.25 33.74 -4.37
C ASN A 285 -22.91 32.78 -3.36
N ASP A 286 -22.23 32.54 -2.25
CA ASP A 286 -22.75 31.82 -1.09
C ASP A 286 -23.27 30.40 -1.44
N VAL A 287 -22.43 29.60 -2.11
CA VAL A 287 -22.76 28.27 -2.63
C VAL A 287 -21.83 27.20 -2.06
N GLU A 288 -22.22 25.91 -2.20
CA GLU A 288 -21.41 24.71 -1.90
C GLU A 288 -21.10 23.93 -3.20
N ARG A 289 -20.98 24.65 -4.31
CA ARG A 289 -20.74 24.06 -5.62
C ARG A 289 -19.89 24.98 -6.51
N ILE A 290 -19.30 24.38 -7.53
CA ILE A 290 -18.67 25.13 -8.64
C ILE A 290 -19.26 24.65 -9.96
N ILE A 291 -19.46 25.59 -10.90
CA ILE A 291 -19.99 25.28 -12.23
C ILE A 291 -18.86 25.33 -13.23
N ILE A 292 -18.70 24.25 -14.00
CA ILE A 292 -17.73 24.10 -15.07
C ILE A 292 -18.40 23.48 -16.32
N SER A 293 -17.72 23.42 -17.45
CA SER A 293 -18.32 22.82 -18.65
C SER A 293 -18.60 21.31 -18.44
N LYS A 294 -19.64 20.77 -19.09
CA LYS A 294 -20.02 19.34 -19.02
C LYS A 294 -18.86 18.41 -19.38
N SER A 295 -18.11 18.72 -20.43
CA SER A 295 -16.96 17.93 -20.85
C SER A 295 -15.85 17.90 -19.81
N GLN A 296 -15.64 18.97 -19.05
CA GLN A 296 -14.68 19.02 -17.95
C GLN A 296 -15.20 18.32 -16.71
N ALA A 297 -16.48 18.49 -16.38
CA ALA A 297 -17.11 17.84 -15.24
C ALA A 297 -17.11 16.32 -15.32
N SER A 298 -17.19 15.73 -16.53
CA SER A 298 -17.12 14.27 -16.75
C SER A 298 -15.76 13.65 -16.39
N ASN A 299 -14.73 14.46 -16.16
CA ASN A 299 -13.45 13.97 -15.64
C ASN A 299 -13.45 13.69 -14.14
N PHE A 300 -14.37 14.29 -13.40
CA PHE A 300 -14.49 14.11 -11.95
C PHE A 300 -15.40 12.94 -11.59
N LEU A 301 -15.17 12.37 -10.41
CA LEU A 301 -15.96 11.28 -9.86
C LEU A 301 -16.64 11.73 -8.57
N VAL A 302 -17.91 11.37 -8.38
CA VAL A 302 -18.56 11.48 -7.07
C VAL A 302 -17.81 10.59 -6.07
N GLY A 303 -17.52 11.15 -4.90
CA GLY A 303 -16.70 10.47 -3.88
C GLY A 303 -15.22 10.80 -3.92
N SER A 304 -14.70 11.37 -5.02
CA SER A 304 -13.31 11.86 -5.11
C SER A 304 -13.13 13.21 -4.42
N TYR A 305 -11.89 13.64 -4.28
CA TYR A 305 -11.51 14.84 -3.53
C TYR A 305 -11.01 15.94 -4.45
N VAL A 306 -11.37 17.18 -4.11
CA VAL A 306 -11.00 18.38 -4.84
C VAL A 306 -10.67 19.53 -3.90
N SER A 307 -9.88 20.48 -4.40
CA SER A 307 -9.73 21.80 -3.77
C SER A 307 -10.28 22.89 -4.69
N ILE A 308 -10.80 23.95 -4.09
CA ILE A 308 -11.38 25.10 -4.80
C ILE A 308 -10.71 26.38 -4.29
N GLY A 309 -10.24 27.21 -5.20
CA GLY A 309 -9.58 28.45 -4.84
C GLY A 309 -9.20 29.31 -6.04
N ASN A 310 -8.55 30.43 -5.75
CA ASN A 310 -7.95 31.32 -6.75
C ASN A 310 -6.44 31.38 -6.53
N ALA A 311 -5.67 31.49 -7.59
CA ALA A 311 -4.26 31.84 -7.46
C ALA A 311 -4.09 33.22 -6.80
N THR A 312 -3.07 33.35 -5.96
CA THR A 312 -2.71 34.58 -5.25
C THR A 312 -1.36 35.15 -5.67
N SER A 313 -0.67 34.45 -6.56
CA SER A 313 0.61 34.87 -7.17
C SER A 313 0.66 34.48 -8.64
N LEU A 314 1.64 34.98 -9.37
CA LEU A 314 1.90 34.62 -10.76
C LEU A 314 3.04 33.60 -10.84
N SER A 315 2.95 32.75 -11.86
CA SER A 315 4.05 31.94 -12.39
C SER A 315 4.31 32.43 -13.82
N GLY A 316 5.40 33.18 -14.00
CA GLY A 316 5.59 33.98 -15.22
C GLY A 316 4.46 35.01 -15.37
N SER A 317 3.78 35.01 -16.54
CA SER A 317 2.66 35.90 -16.82
C SER A 317 1.28 35.33 -16.51
N ASN A 318 1.20 34.11 -15.93
CA ASN A 318 -0.07 33.43 -15.69
C ASN A 318 -0.32 33.26 -14.18
N PRO A 319 -1.60 33.11 -13.73
CA PRO A 319 -1.90 32.74 -12.37
C PRO A 319 -1.16 31.47 -11.97
N ASN A 320 -0.53 31.47 -10.79
CA ASN A 320 0.11 30.28 -10.25
C ASN A 320 -0.94 29.32 -9.69
N ILE A 321 -1.29 28.33 -10.47
CA ILE A 321 -2.31 27.31 -10.14
C ILE A 321 -1.72 26.00 -9.61
N ASP A 322 -0.46 26.04 -9.17
CA ASP A 322 0.16 24.89 -8.52
C ASP A 322 -0.62 24.45 -7.28
N ARG A 323 -0.82 23.11 -7.13
CA ARG A 323 -1.61 22.53 -6.04
C ARG A 323 -0.93 22.63 -4.66
N GLY A 324 0.33 23.00 -4.60
CA GLY A 324 1.03 23.37 -3.35
C GLY A 324 0.68 24.78 -2.86
N HIS A 325 0.07 25.61 -3.72
CA HIS A 325 -0.23 27.00 -3.38
C HIS A 325 -1.48 27.12 -2.51
N SER A 326 -1.36 27.79 -1.34
CA SER A 326 -2.47 27.95 -0.38
C SER A 326 -3.72 28.60 -0.96
N GLY A 327 -3.56 29.54 -1.91
CA GLY A 327 -4.69 30.19 -2.61
C GLY A 327 -5.61 29.20 -3.34
N MET A 328 -5.05 28.11 -3.86
CA MET A 328 -5.82 27.07 -4.57
C MET A 328 -6.72 26.25 -3.65
N HIS A 329 -6.58 26.38 -2.33
CA HIS A 329 -7.35 25.71 -1.29
C HIS A 329 -8.22 26.67 -0.47
N ALA A 330 -8.21 27.97 -0.78
CA ALA A 330 -8.73 29.00 0.12
C ALA A 330 -10.27 28.99 0.25
N LYS A 331 -11.00 28.43 -0.71
CA LYS A 331 -12.47 28.35 -0.68
C LYS A 331 -12.97 27.00 -0.17
N ALA A 332 -12.33 25.92 -0.60
CA ALA A 332 -12.56 24.57 -0.08
C ALA A 332 -11.26 23.79 -0.22
N ASN A 333 -10.83 23.11 0.86
CA ASN A 333 -9.56 22.42 0.94
C ASN A 333 -9.74 20.91 1.05
N ARG A 334 -9.44 20.18 -0.03
CA ARG A 334 -9.47 18.71 -0.08
C ARG A 334 -10.82 18.16 0.41
N VAL A 335 -11.90 18.64 -0.21
CA VAL A 335 -13.27 18.29 0.11
C VAL A 335 -13.81 17.24 -0.86
N LYS A 336 -14.73 16.41 -0.37
CA LYS A 336 -15.34 15.33 -1.13
C LYS A 336 -16.40 15.85 -2.11
N ILE A 337 -16.38 15.38 -3.35
CA ILE A 337 -17.48 15.59 -4.30
C ILE A 337 -18.67 14.73 -3.88
N THR A 338 -19.80 15.37 -3.61
CA THR A 338 -21.04 14.68 -3.17
C THR A 338 -22.00 14.42 -4.32
N LYS A 339 -21.98 15.29 -5.35
CA LYS A 339 -22.91 15.21 -6.48
C LYS A 339 -22.33 15.94 -7.69
N ILE A 340 -22.64 15.44 -8.89
CA ILE A 340 -22.42 16.11 -10.17
C ILE A 340 -23.75 16.06 -10.93
N GLU A 341 -24.26 17.20 -11.36
CA GLU A 341 -25.51 17.26 -12.12
C GLU A 341 -25.47 18.33 -13.22
N ASP A 342 -26.35 18.23 -14.17
CA ASP A 342 -26.52 19.23 -15.21
C ASP A 342 -26.99 20.56 -14.62
N TYR A 343 -26.30 21.65 -14.98
CA TYR A 343 -26.68 23.01 -14.62
C TYR A 343 -27.49 23.67 -15.73
N ASP A 344 -26.97 23.59 -16.97
CA ASP A 344 -27.63 24.07 -18.19
C ASP A 344 -27.21 23.22 -19.40
N GLY A 345 -27.51 23.67 -20.63
CA GLY A 345 -27.16 22.96 -21.85
C GLY A 345 -25.65 22.67 -22.01
N SER A 346 -24.78 23.51 -21.44
CA SER A 346 -23.32 23.47 -21.64
C SER A 346 -22.52 23.17 -20.38
N ASN A 347 -23.11 23.36 -19.20
CA ASN A 347 -22.40 23.31 -17.92
C ASN A 347 -22.99 22.26 -16.97
N SER A 348 -22.15 21.81 -16.05
CA SER A 348 -22.52 20.97 -14.89
C SER A 348 -22.09 21.62 -13.59
N ALA A 349 -22.87 21.35 -12.54
CA ALA A 349 -22.58 21.78 -11.18
C ALA A 349 -21.93 20.63 -10.42
N ILE A 350 -20.78 20.89 -9.80
CA ILE A 350 -20.06 19.96 -8.91
C ILE A 350 -20.26 20.44 -7.48
N TYR A 351 -21.01 19.68 -6.70
CA TYR A 351 -21.26 19.93 -5.27
C TYR A 351 -20.19 19.25 -4.42
N VAL A 352 -19.80 19.93 -3.35
CA VAL A 352 -18.76 19.47 -2.44
C VAL A 352 -19.25 19.51 -0.98
N ASP A 353 -18.76 18.58 -0.16
CA ASP A 353 -18.93 18.61 1.29
C ASP A 353 -17.84 19.50 1.91
N ASN A 354 -18.16 20.75 2.17
CA ASN A 354 -17.25 21.71 2.82
C ASN A 354 -17.64 21.95 4.30
N GLY A 355 -18.28 20.96 4.95
CA GLY A 355 -18.73 21.06 6.33
C GLY A 355 -19.75 22.19 6.53
N GLY A 356 -20.65 22.42 5.57
CA GLY A 356 -21.64 23.49 5.57
C GLY A 356 -21.08 24.90 5.33
N LYS A 357 -19.77 25.03 5.08
CA LYS A 357 -19.14 26.32 4.74
C LYS A 357 -19.35 26.65 3.27
N LYS A 358 -20.07 27.72 3.03
CA LYS A 358 -20.30 28.24 1.68
C LYS A 358 -19.16 29.12 1.20
N PHE A 359 -19.02 29.23 -0.11
CA PHE A 359 -18.02 30.08 -0.76
C PHE A 359 -18.61 30.78 -1.99
N SER A 360 -17.92 31.81 -2.48
CA SER A 360 -18.27 32.47 -3.74
C SER A 360 -17.21 32.18 -4.79
N THR A 361 -17.63 31.80 -5.99
CA THR A 361 -16.76 31.75 -7.16
C THR A 361 -16.59 33.17 -7.73
N SER A 362 -15.37 33.57 -8.04
CA SER A 362 -15.06 34.96 -8.38
C SER A 362 -13.83 35.05 -9.27
N ASN A 363 -13.74 36.13 -10.01
CA ASN A 363 -12.48 36.58 -10.57
C ASN A 363 -11.80 37.53 -9.60
N THR A 364 -10.52 37.29 -9.31
CA THR A 364 -9.67 38.18 -8.51
C THR A 364 -8.54 38.70 -9.39
N MET A 365 -7.89 39.80 -9.00
CA MET A 365 -6.77 40.40 -9.74
C MET A 365 -5.47 40.12 -9.01
N ILE A 366 -4.43 39.78 -9.76
CA ILE A 366 -3.04 39.71 -9.30
C ILE A 366 -2.25 40.70 -10.17
N GLY A 367 -2.08 41.95 -9.69
CA GLY A 367 -1.68 43.06 -10.57
C GLY A 367 -2.73 43.26 -11.67
N ASP A 368 -2.32 43.21 -12.90
CA ASP A 368 -3.23 43.33 -14.08
C ASP A 368 -3.73 41.95 -14.60
N VAL A 369 -3.40 40.83 -13.94
CA VAL A 369 -3.76 39.47 -14.39
C VAL A 369 -4.99 38.99 -13.66
N VAL A 370 -5.99 38.51 -14.41
CA VAL A 370 -7.22 37.89 -13.83
C VAL A 370 -6.91 36.48 -13.35
N SER A 371 -7.23 36.21 -12.09
CA SER A 371 -7.23 34.87 -11.49
C SER A 371 -8.68 34.40 -11.25
N PRO A 372 -9.26 33.53 -12.06
CA PRO A 372 -10.58 32.95 -11.81
C PRO A 372 -10.52 31.92 -10.68
N THR A 373 -11.71 31.54 -10.17
CA THR A 373 -11.82 30.39 -9.27
C THR A 373 -11.60 29.09 -10.05
N TYR A 374 -10.75 28.21 -9.52
CA TYR A 374 -10.46 26.88 -10.06
C TYR A 374 -10.98 25.79 -9.14
N ILE A 375 -11.36 24.65 -9.73
CA ILE A 375 -11.47 23.35 -9.08
C ILE A 375 -10.28 22.49 -9.52
N SER A 376 -9.62 21.86 -8.55
CA SER A 376 -8.45 21.02 -8.78
C SER A 376 -8.68 19.64 -8.16
N SER A 377 -8.48 18.55 -8.92
CA SER A 377 -8.45 17.20 -8.34
C SER A 377 -7.33 17.08 -7.32
N MET A 378 -7.61 16.36 -6.24
CA MET A 378 -6.69 16.13 -5.12
C MET A 378 -6.57 14.62 -4.82
N PRO A 379 -5.48 14.20 -4.16
CA PRO A 379 -5.38 12.85 -3.63
C PRO A 379 -6.57 12.49 -2.73
N TRP A 380 -6.93 11.21 -2.73
CA TRP A 380 -8.04 10.69 -1.95
C TRP A 380 -7.71 10.66 -0.45
N GLU A 381 -8.73 10.70 0.40
CA GLU A 381 -8.59 10.42 1.81
C GLU A 381 -8.44 8.92 2.06
N THR A 382 -7.89 8.58 3.22
CA THR A 382 -7.75 7.20 3.68
C THR A 382 -9.12 6.53 3.87
N GLY A 383 -9.20 5.21 3.65
CA GLY A 383 -10.44 4.44 3.79
C GLY A 383 -11.37 4.52 2.59
N SER A 384 -10.96 5.19 1.52
CA SER A 384 -11.76 5.28 0.28
C SER A 384 -12.03 3.90 -0.35
N CYS A 385 -11.19 2.89 -0.05
CA CYS A 385 -11.34 1.51 -0.52
C CYS A 385 -11.97 0.56 0.50
N ASP A 386 -12.44 1.02 1.66
CA ASP A 386 -12.93 0.17 2.74
C ASP A 386 -14.20 -0.64 2.41
N ASN A 387 -14.93 -0.25 1.36
CA ASN A 387 -16.14 -0.92 0.88
C ASN A 387 -15.88 -1.87 -0.30
N VAL A 388 -14.63 -2.06 -0.73
CA VAL A 388 -14.30 -3.04 -1.79
C VAL A 388 -14.64 -4.44 -1.31
N LEU A 389 -15.35 -5.21 -2.14
CA LEU A 389 -15.92 -6.52 -1.77
C LEU A 389 -14.88 -7.63 -1.57
N GLY A 390 -13.63 -7.43 -2.00
CA GLY A 390 -12.52 -8.38 -1.85
C GLY A 390 -11.32 -7.76 -1.18
N SER A 391 -10.25 -8.52 -1.04
CA SER A 391 -8.98 -8.04 -0.49
C SER A 391 -8.13 -7.23 -1.47
N CYS A 392 -8.49 -7.25 -2.78
CA CYS A 392 -7.83 -6.49 -3.84
C CYS A 392 -8.88 -5.80 -4.71
N GLY A 393 -8.66 -4.52 -5.04
CA GLY A 393 -9.54 -3.79 -5.95
C GLY A 393 -9.73 -2.32 -5.62
N SER A 394 -10.54 -1.64 -6.43
CA SER A 394 -10.84 -0.21 -6.37
C SER A 394 -12.34 0.06 -6.18
N PRO A 395 -12.76 1.26 -5.76
CA PRO A 395 -14.18 1.54 -5.48
C PRO A 395 -15.14 1.25 -6.64
N THR A 396 -14.86 1.76 -7.85
CA THR A 396 -15.75 1.60 -9.01
C THR A 396 -15.06 1.01 -10.23
N SER A 397 -13.78 1.31 -10.45
CA SER A 397 -13.00 0.86 -11.60
C SER A 397 -11.55 0.64 -11.25
N ASN A 398 -11.04 -0.55 -11.54
CA ASN A 398 -9.64 -0.93 -11.30
C ASN A 398 -8.65 -0.30 -12.31
N THR A 399 -9.12 0.17 -13.45
CA THR A 399 -8.29 0.63 -14.57
C THR A 399 -8.67 2.02 -15.08
N SER A 400 -9.38 2.83 -14.29
CA SER A 400 -9.71 4.22 -14.65
C SER A 400 -8.55 5.20 -14.46
N GLY A 401 -7.57 4.85 -13.61
CA GLY A 401 -6.51 5.75 -13.17
C GLY A 401 -6.98 6.89 -12.25
N LYS A 402 -8.23 6.86 -11.78
CA LYS A 402 -8.85 7.94 -11.01
C LYS A 402 -9.11 7.60 -9.54
N GLU A 403 -8.95 6.35 -9.14
CA GLU A 403 -9.31 5.83 -7.83
C GLU A 403 -8.15 5.05 -7.20
N PRO A 404 -7.98 5.12 -5.87
CA PRO A 404 -7.04 4.25 -5.17
C PRO A 404 -7.48 2.78 -5.24
N TYR A 405 -6.63 1.87 -4.79
CA TYR A 405 -6.99 0.45 -4.66
C TYR A 405 -6.52 -0.13 -3.33
N ILE A 406 -7.07 -1.27 -2.95
CA ILE A 406 -6.50 -2.11 -1.90
C ILE A 406 -5.77 -3.31 -2.52
N LEU A 407 -4.65 -3.70 -1.91
CA LEU A 407 -3.87 -4.88 -2.25
C LEU A 407 -3.74 -5.76 -0.99
N PHE A 408 -4.43 -6.90 -1.00
CA PHE A 408 -4.55 -7.80 0.15
C PHE A 408 -4.91 -7.09 1.47
N GLY A 409 -5.80 -6.09 1.39
CA GLY A 409 -6.28 -5.31 2.53
C GLY A 409 -5.53 -4.02 2.81
N VAL A 410 -4.36 -3.79 2.20
CA VAL A 410 -3.57 -2.56 2.35
C VAL A 410 -3.98 -1.54 1.28
N GLU A 411 -4.39 -0.34 1.70
CA GLU A 411 -4.81 0.74 0.79
C GLU A 411 -3.59 1.40 0.13
N MET A 412 -3.64 1.58 -1.18
CA MET A 412 -2.53 2.00 -2.01
C MET A 412 -2.95 3.08 -3.03
N PHE A 413 -1.98 3.86 -3.52
CA PHE A 413 -2.11 4.74 -4.67
C PHE A 413 -3.24 5.78 -4.55
N LEU A 414 -3.29 6.47 -3.40
CA LEU A 414 -4.26 7.55 -3.16
C LEU A 414 -4.01 8.81 -4.02
N GLY A 415 -2.91 8.84 -4.77
CA GLY A 415 -2.47 9.98 -5.57
C GLY A 415 -1.24 10.70 -5.01
N PHE A 416 -0.56 10.10 -4.03
CA PHE A 416 0.72 10.55 -3.49
C PHE A 416 1.86 9.63 -3.91
N TRP A 417 3.04 10.19 -4.10
CA TRP A 417 4.29 9.45 -4.00
C TRP A 417 4.49 8.97 -2.57
N GLU A 418 4.84 7.71 -2.40
CA GLU A 418 5.18 7.15 -1.10
C GLU A 418 6.70 7.23 -0.90
N VAL A 419 7.13 8.01 0.10
CA VAL A 419 8.55 8.15 0.46
C VAL A 419 9.00 6.91 1.20
N ILE A 420 10.08 6.26 0.72
CA ILE A 420 10.70 5.12 1.36
C ILE A 420 11.76 5.62 2.34
N SER A 421 11.46 5.57 3.63
CA SER A 421 12.19 6.28 4.69
C SER A 421 13.55 5.70 5.03
N ASN A 422 13.79 4.41 4.76
CA ASN A 422 15.02 3.74 5.18
C ASN A 422 16.03 3.51 4.05
N VAL A 423 15.82 4.16 2.90
CA VAL A 423 16.73 4.10 1.75
C VAL A 423 17.16 5.51 1.37
N ILE A 424 18.45 5.71 1.22
CA ILE A 424 19.06 6.91 0.63
C ILE A 424 19.86 6.49 -0.59
N LEU A 425 19.69 7.20 -1.70
CA LEU A 425 20.50 7.02 -2.89
C LEU A 425 21.64 8.03 -2.88
N SER A 426 22.89 7.56 -2.99
CA SER A 426 24.06 8.43 -3.15
C SER A 426 24.49 8.50 -4.61
N ILE A 427 24.75 9.71 -5.09
CA ILE A 427 25.41 9.94 -6.38
C ILE A 427 26.87 10.21 -6.11
N SER A 428 27.74 9.41 -6.69
CA SER A 428 29.20 9.61 -6.65
C SER A 428 29.83 9.10 -7.96
N ASN A 429 30.71 9.89 -8.54
CA ASN A 429 31.39 9.56 -9.80
C ASN A 429 30.40 9.12 -10.91
N LYS A 430 29.29 9.83 -11.08
CA LYS A 430 28.24 9.56 -12.07
C LYS A 430 27.47 8.26 -11.88
N ALA A 431 27.63 7.60 -10.73
CA ALA A 431 26.87 6.41 -10.37
C ALA A 431 25.92 6.71 -9.20
N MET A 432 24.67 6.24 -9.31
CA MET A 432 23.67 6.33 -8.23
C MET A 432 23.55 4.97 -7.54
N THR A 433 23.88 4.91 -6.26
CA THR A 433 23.89 3.69 -5.44
C THR A 433 22.88 3.79 -4.33
N PRO A 434 21.90 2.86 -4.21
CA PRO A 434 21.02 2.81 -3.04
C PRO A 434 21.77 2.33 -1.79
N HIS A 435 21.42 2.91 -0.64
CA HIS A 435 21.91 2.53 0.67
C HIS A 435 20.72 2.30 1.60
N ILE A 436 20.68 1.17 2.29
CA ILE A 436 19.58 0.80 3.18
C ILE A 436 20.02 0.81 4.65
N CYS A 437 19.16 1.36 5.53
CA CYS A 437 19.26 1.26 6.98
C CYS A 437 18.19 0.32 7.51
N TYR A 438 18.57 -0.74 8.21
CA TYR A 438 17.64 -1.76 8.71
C TYR A 438 17.03 -1.40 10.08
N ASP A 439 17.66 -0.54 10.87
CA ASP A 439 17.13 -0.09 12.15
C ASP A 439 16.66 1.36 12.04
N CYS A 440 15.35 1.59 12.12
CA CYS A 440 14.74 2.92 11.97
C CYS A 440 15.22 3.93 13.04
N THR A 441 15.69 3.46 14.20
CA THR A 441 16.26 4.35 15.22
C THR A 441 17.57 5.03 14.75
N LYS A 442 18.19 4.47 13.71
CA LYS A 442 19.45 4.92 13.11
C LYS A 442 19.28 5.61 11.75
N ILE A 443 18.04 5.68 11.22
CA ILE A 443 17.78 6.46 10.00
C ILE A 443 18.23 7.90 10.23
N ALA A 444 18.97 8.46 9.28
CA ALA A 444 19.61 9.76 9.36
C ALA A 444 19.35 10.60 8.11
N THR A 445 19.71 11.88 8.17
CA THR A 445 19.60 12.87 7.09
C THR A 445 20.74 12.80 6.06
N SER A 446 21.57 11.77 6.15
CA SER A 446 22.67 11.46 5.23
C SER A 446 23.06 9.99 5.37
N VAL A 447 23.83 9.46 4.43
CA VAL A 447 24.40 8.12 4.53
C VAL A 447 25.45 8.11 5.67
N THR A 448 25.21 7.27 6.67
CA THR A 448 26.11 7.03 7.83
C THR A 448 26.65 5.60 7.79
N GLY A 449 27.46 5.22 8.79
CA GLY A 449 27.96 3.84 8.93
C GLY A 449 26.88 2.79 9.21
N ASP A 450 25.64 3.20 9.51
CA ASP A 450 24.48 2.30 9.69
C ASP A 450 23.76 1.99 8.38
N TYR A 451 24.16 2.62 7.27
CA TYR A 451 23.62 2.34 5.94
C TYR A 451 24.53 1.40 5.17
N ILE A 452 23.92 0.41 4.56
CA ILE A 452 24.59 -0.61 3.76
C ILE A 452 24.35 -0.33 2.27
N ALA A 453 25.43 -0.20 1.50
CA ALA A 453 25.34 -0.03 0.06
C ALA A 453 24.79 -1.31 -0.60
N VAL A 454 23.85 -1.14 -1.50
CA VAL A 454 23.30 -2.23 -2.32
C VAL A 454 24.25 -2.53 -3.47
N GLY A 455 24.38 -3.80 -3.86
CA GLY A 455 25.39 -4.30 -4.79
C GLY A 455 25.15 -3.95 -6.28
N TYR A 456 24.38 -2.88 -6.60
CA TYR A 456 24.16 -2.44 -7.98
C TYR A 456 24.01 -0.90 -8.06
N HIS A 457 24.09 -0.37 -9.28
CA HIS A 457 23.79 1.04 -9.57
C HIS A 457 22.49 1.17 -10.33
N VAL A 458 21.76 2.27 -10.04
CA VAL A 458 20.51 2.64 -10.70
C VAL A 458 20.80 3.14 -12.12
N ALA A 459 19.97 2.76 -13.09
CA ALA A 459 20.12 3.23 -14.47
C ALA A 459 19.89 4.74 -14.58
N ASN A 460 20.76 5.44 -15.31
CA ASN A 460 20.61 6.86 -15.64
C ASN A 460 19.46 7.06 -16.63
N THR A 461 18.50 7.93 -16.32
CA THR A 461 17.41 8.27 -17.23
C THR A 461 17.57 9.65 -17.88
N SER A 462 18.61 10.40 -17.50
CA SER A 462 18.95 11.72 -18.06
C SER A 462 17.76 12.69 -18.04
N GLU A 463 17.15 12.89 -16.86
CA GLU A 463 16.01 13.79 -16.61
C GLU A 463 14.78 13.52 -17.50
N THR A 464 14.60 12.26 -17.91
CA THR A 464 13.42 11.82 -18.66
C THR A 464 12.85 10.56 -18.05
N TYR A 465 11.53 10.41 -18.05
CA TYR A 465 10.91 9.15 -17.66
C TYR A 465 11.28 8.06 -18.67
N LYS A 466 11.85 6.97 -18.16
CA LYS A 466 12.11 5.75 -18.93
C LYS A 466 11.47 4.55 -18.24
N TYR A 467 10.99 3.59 -19.03
CA TYR A 467 10.32 2.41 -18.52
C TYR A 467 11.31 1.31 -18.17
N ILE A 468 11.13 0.70 -16.99
CA ILE A 468 12.02 -0.31 -16.43
C ILE A 468 11.88 -1.63 -17.20
N SER A 469 12.98 -2.13 -17.73
CA SER A 469 13.06 -3.46 -18.35
C SER A 469 13.60 -4.52 -17.39
N GLU A 470 14.54 -4.14 -16.51
CA GLU A 470 15.19 -5.03 -15.56
C GLU A 470 15.37 -4.34 -14.22
N LEU A 471 15.06 -5.05 -13.12
CA LEU A 471 15.33 -4.60 -11.76
C LEU A 471 16.68 -5.13 -11.28
N GLY A 472 17.41 -4.31 -10.55
CA GLY A 472 18.57 -4.72 -9.78
C GLY A 472 18.17 -5.67 -8.66
N PHE A 473 19.01 -6.66 -8.42
CA PHE A 473 18.87 -7.62 -7.34
C PHE A 473 20.20 -7.80 -6.61
N ASP A 474 20.16 -7.59 -5.30
CA ASP A 474 21.26 -7.89 -4.40
C ASP A 474 20.77 -8.95 -3.40
N PRO A 475 21.33 -10.19 -3.43
CA PRO A 475 20.92 -11.25 -2.49
C PRO A 475 21.14 -10.89 -1.02
N GLU A 476 22.05 -9.95 -0.74
CA GLU A 476 22.32 -9.46 0.60
C GLU A 476 21.28 -8.42 1.07
N ASN A 477 20.63 -7.73 0.11
CA ASN A 477 19.66 -6.65 0.35
C ASN A 477 18.43 -6.80 -0.57
N PRO A 478 17.71 -7.94 -0.58
CA PRO A 478 16.74 -8.30 -1.61
C PRO A 478 15.46 -7.43 -1.61
N SER A 479 15.26 -6.63 -0.58
CA SER A 479 14.11 -5.72 -0.48
C SER A 479 14.27 -4.43 -1.26
N VAL A 480 15.48 -4.06 -1.68
CA VAL A 480 15.74 -2.83 -2.45
C VAL A 480 15.80 -3.19 -3.93
N ARG A 481 14.91 -2.60 -4.73
CA ARG A 481 14.78 -2.93 -6.16
C ARG A 481 14.53 -1.65 -6.96
N HIS A 482 15.50 -1.28 -7.81
CA HIS A 482 15.38 -0.15 -8.76
C HIS A 482 15.73 -0.63 -10.16
N GLY A 483 15.31 0.09 -11.18
CA GLY A 483 15.67 -0.21 -12.56
C GLY A 483 17.17 -0.08 -12.79
N VAL A 484 17.79 -1.16 -13.26
CA VAL A 484 19.19 -1.19 -13.72
C VAL A 484 19.27 -1.18 -15.25
N ALA A 485 18.16 -1.48 -15.94
CA ALA A 485 17.96 -1.27 -17.36
C ALA A 485 16.57 -0.64 -17.60
N VAL A 486 16.49 0.32 -18.53
CA VAL A 486 15.32 1.20 -18.73
C VAL A 486 15.00 1.38 -20.21
N ASN A 487 14.88 0.28 -20.94
CA ASN A 487 14.59 0.22 -22.36
C ASN A 487 13.22 -0.44 -22.68
N ALA A 488 12.34 -0.54 -21.71
CA ALA A 488 10.96 -1.01 -21.87
C ALA A 488 10.03 0.11 -22.38
N THR A 489 8.72 -0.16 -22.41
CA THR A 489 7.63 0.77 -22.73
C THR A 489 6.52 0.67 -21.70
N SER A 490 5.51 1.53 -21.78
CA SER A 490 4.33 1.51 -20.92
C SER A 490 3.48 0.22 -21.01
N SER A 491 3.84 -0.72 -21.87
CA SER A 491 3.08 -1.96 -22.11
C SER A 491 3.92 -3.24 -22.02
N ASN A 492 5.24 -3.12 -21.81
CA ASN A 492 6.14 -4.28 -21.70
C ASN A 492 7.17 -4.08 -20.58
N GLY A 493 7.96 -5.12 -20.28
CA GLY A 493 8.83 -5.11 -19.11
C GLY A 493 8.02 -4.93 -17.82
N TYR A 494 8.49 -4.05 -16.92
CA TYR A 494 7.75 -3.67 -15.73
C TYR A 494 6.62 -2.66 -16.03
N ALA A 495 6.65 -2.02 -17.21
CA ALA A 495 5.71 -0.99 -17.64
C ALA A 495 5.60 0.23 -16.68
N ASP A 496 6.46 0.31 -15.69
CA ASP A 496 6.55 1.39 -14.71
C ASP A 496 7.76 2.27 -15.00
N GLY A 497 7.64 3.58 -14.76
CA GLY A 497 8.66 4.58 -15.06
C GLY A 497 9.73 4.68 -13.97
N GLN A 498 10.92 5.06 -14.39
CA GLN A 498 11.99 5.53 -13.51
C GLN A 498 12.45 6.91 -13.97
N PHE A 499 12.77 7.78 -13.01
CA PHE A 499 13.29 9.12 -13.27
C PHE A 499 14.50 9.39 -12.36
N THR A 500 15.60 9.83 -12.94
CA THR A 500 16.80 10.29 -12.23
C THR A 500 17.24 11.64 -12.79
N ASN A 501 18.02 12.40 -12.03
CA ASN A 501 18.82 13.45 -12.62
C ASN A 501 19.68 12.89 -13.77
N ASP A 502 20.19 13.74 -14.64
CA ASP A 502 21.22 13.32 -15.56
C ASP A 502 22.53 13.07 -14.80
N LEU A 503 22.82 11.79 -14.55
CA LEU A 503 23.98 11.35 -13.75
C LEU A 503 25.34 11.72 -14.38
N ASP A 504 25.36 12.06 -15.67
CA ASP A 504 26.58 12.49 -16.34
C ASP A 504 26.95 13.94 -16.02
N THR A 505 25.96 14.75 -15.63
CA THR A 505 26.14 16.21 -15.42
C THR A 505 25.84 16.67 -13.99
N VAL A 506 24.99 15.95 -13.24
CA VAL A 506 24.68 16.29 -11.85
C VAL A 506 25.89 16.04 -10.94
N GLY A 507 26.11 16.92 -9.97
CA GLY A 507 27.16 16.73 -8.96
C GLY A 507 26.85 15.61 -7.96
N ASP A 508 27.89 15.19 -7.24
CA ASP A 508 27.77 14.24 -6.14
C ASP A 508 26.75 14.75 -5.09
N GLY A 509 25.98 13.84 -4.49
CA GLY A 509 24.94 14.19 -3.54
C GLY A 509 24.06 13.02 -3.15
N THR A 510 22.95 13.31 -2.48
CA THR A 510 21.98 12.29 -2.04
C THR A 510 20.59 12.57 -2.56
N ARG A 511 19.82 11.49 -2.76
CA ARG A 511 18.43 11.53 -3.24
C ARG A 511 17.54 10.65 -2.37
N GLU A 512 16.24 11.02 -2.30
CA GLU A 512 15.22 10.17 -1.69
C GLU A 512 14.59 9.22 -2.72
N TRP A 513 13.93 8.19 -2.25
CA TRP A 513 13.15 7.28 -3.09
C TRP A 513 11.67 7.60 -2.96
N LEU A 514 11.08 8.19 -4.01
CA LEU A 514 9.65 8.36 -4.17
C LEU A 514 9.09 7.23 -5.01
N SER A 515 8.16 6.47 -4.44
CA SER A 515 7.64 5.23 -5.03
C SER A 515 6.17 5.37 -5.43
N CYS A 516 5.68 4.44 -6.23
CA CYS A 516 4.27 4.24 -6.63
C CYS A 516 3.74 5.19 -7.70
N GLY A 517 4.04 6.47 -7.63
CA GLY A 517 3.47 7.50 -8.50
C GLY A 517 2.36 8.31 -7.83
N SER A 518 2.15 9.51 -8.30
CA SER A 518 1.16 10.48 -7.83
C SER A 518 0.03 10.68 -8.85
N LEU A 519 -0.88 11.61 -8.57
CA LEU A 519 -2.04 11.92 -9.45
C LEU A 519 -1.70 12.16 -10.92
N HIS A 520 -0.48 12.60 -11.25
CA HIS A 520 -0.12 13.09 -12.59
C HIS A 520 0.89 12.22 -13.33
N ASP A 521 1.42 11.16 -12.71
CA ASP A 521 2.46 10.34 -13.36
C ASP A 521 1.90 9.45 -14.49
N GLY A 522 0.58 9.33 -14.57
CA GLY A 522 -0.08 8.70 -15.71
C GLY A 522 0.41 7.28 -15.97
N ALA A 523 0.84 7.03 -17.20
CA ALA A 523 1.32 5.72 -17.63
C ALA A 523 2.68 5.32 -17.01
N HIS A 524 3.40 6.24 -16.36
CA HIS A 524 4.66 5.94 -15.70
C HIS A 524 4.45 5.32 -14.30
N ALA A 525 3.32 5.64 -13.63
CA ALA A 525 3.03 5.16 -12.29
C ALA A 525 2.89 3.63 -12.23
N GLY A 526 3.20 3.05 -11.08
CA GLY A 526 3.04 1.63 -10.80
C GLY A 526 3.85 1.19 -9.59
N ARG A 527 3.76 -0.08 -9.22
CA ARG A 527 4.42 -0.61 -8.03
C ARG A 527 5.95 -0.47 -8.05
N PHE A 528 6.54 -0.51 -9.24
CA PHE A 528 7.99 -0.43 -9.44
C PHE A 528 8.46 0.96 -9.86
N TYR A 529 7.53 1.92 -9.97
CA TYR A 529 7.85 3.32 -10.22
C TYR A 529 8.85 3.86 -9.21
N ALA A 530 9.84 4.60 -9.70
CA ALA A 530 10.86 5.25 -8.88
C ALA A 530 11.18 6.65 -9.41
N HIS A 531 10.94 7.68 -8.58
CA HIS A 531 11.36 9.04 -8.83
C HIS A 531 12.51 9.36 -7.88
N LEU A 532 13.69 9.65 -8.41
CA LEU A 532 14.96 9.59 -7.72
C LEU A 532 15.82 10.85 -7.94
N ASP A 533 15.20 12.00 -8.20
CA ASP A 533 15.89 13.27 -8.40
C ASP A 533 15.74 14.25 -7.22
N HIS A 534 14.78 13.99 -6.31
CA HIS A 534 14.56 14.82 -5.14
C HIS A 534 15.67 14.66 -4.11
N GLY A 535 16.19 15.79 -3.62
CA GLY A 535 17.09 15.83 -2.45
C GLY A 535 16.36 15.46 -1.17
N LEU A 536 17.08 14.99 -0.15
CA LEU A 536 16.49 14.52 1.12
C LEU A 536 15.68 15.59 1.89
N SER A 537 15.81 16.86 1.53
CA SER A 537 15.08 17.99 2.13
C SER A 537 13.98 18.54 1.23
N ASP A 538 13.84 18.01 0.01
CA ASP A 538 12.85 18.51 -0.93
C ASP A 538 11.45 18.09 -0.49
N THR A 539 10.50 19.00 -0.61
CA THR A 539 9.10 18.77 -0.25
C THR A 539 8.22 18.96 -1.48
N GLY A 540 7.12 18.23 -1.53
CA GLY A 540 6.14 18.37 -2.60
C GLY A 540 4.74 18.05 -2.10
N TRP A 541 3.72 18.72 -2.68
CA TRP A 541 2.32 18.48 -2.33
C TRP A 541 1.90 17.00 -2.49
N ALA A 542 2.64 16.23 -3.27
CA ALA A 542 2.40 14.80 -3.52
C ALA A 542 3.27 13.86 -2.67
N CYS A 543 4.18 14.37 -1.80
CA CYS A 543 5.06 13.53 -0.99
C CYS A 543 4.40 13.19 0.34
N ALA A 544 4.18 11.91 0.59
CA ALA A 544 3.59 11.38 1.83
C ALA A 544 4.16 9.99 2.15
N ALA A 545 3.84 9.41 3.30
CA ALA A 545 4.18 8.03 3.65
C ALA A 545 3.16 7.42 4.60
N ARG A 546 3.16 6.08 4.72
CA ARG A 546 2.48 5.34 5.79
C ARG A 546 3.41 5.12 6.97
N LEU A 547 2.87 4.74 8.14
CA LEU A 547 3.66 4.20 9.25
C LEU A 547 4.26 2.83 8.85
N SER A 548 5.49 2.56 9.29
CA SER A 548 6.07 1.22 9.24
C SER A 548 6.04 0.57 10.62
N ALA A 549 5.66 -0.70 10.66
CA ALA A 549 5.81 -1.59 11.81
C ALA A 549 7.06 -2.48 11.71
N SER A 550 7.78 -2.40 10.58
CA SER A 550 8.97 -3.21 10.28
C SER A 550 10.26 -2.39 10.34
N GLY A 551 10.24 -1.27 11.07
CA GLY A 551 11.37 -0.35 11.09
C GLY A 551 12.59 -0.84 11.89
N ARG A 552 12.44 -1.83 12.80
CA ARG A 552 13.54 -2.40 13.58
C ARG A 552 13.85 -3.82 13.14
N CYS A 553 14.72 -3.94 12.14
CA CYS A 553 15.11 -5.20 11.53
C CYS A 553 16.64 -5.37 11.49
N ALA A 554 17.09 -6.59 11.18
CA ALA A 554 18.45 -6.89 10.80
C ALA A 554 18.52 -7.22 9.30
N GLN A 555 19.70 -7.13 8.72
CA GLN A 555 19.94 -7.48 7.31
C GLN A 555 19.70 -8.96 7.03
N LYS A 556 20.13 -9.83 7.96
CA LYS A 556 20.08 -11.28 7.79
C LYS A 556 19.52 -11.98 9.02
N ALA A 557 18.81 -13.08 8.79
CA ALA A 557 18.45 -14.01 9.83
C ALA A 557 19.68 -14.79 10.32
N THR A 558 19.71 -15.05 11.64
CA THR A 558 20.61 -16.05 12.20
C THR A 558 20.18 -17.44 11.72
N ALA A 559 21.16 -18.28 11.34
CA ALA A 559 20.93 -19.59 10.71
C ALA A 559 20.11 -20.56 11.60
#